data_4f9733267ba3b0e24f81a931072d7720
#
_entry.id   4f9733267ba3b0e24f81a931072d7720
#
_cell.length_a   1.000
_cell.length_b   1.000
_cell.length_c   1.000
_cell.angle_alpha   90.00
_cell.angle_beta   90.00
_cell.angle_gamma   90.00
#
_symmetry.space_group_name_H-M   'P 1'
#
loop_
_entity.id
_entity.type
_entity.pdbx_description
1 polymer ?
#
loop_
_entity_poly.entity_id
_entity_poly.type
_entity_poly.pdbx_seq_one_letter_code
_entity_poly.pdbx_strand_id
1 'polypeptide(L)'
;SILVSREGRVDTGTAPGDEAGGYPMEAVGWHRLDPEGIRRERHFGRDLLCFADRPATILQILSSTVARFGSSEALVAGGQRISYAALWERAGRIAGWLSEAGIKRGDRVAVLAGNHPSVVIIIAACLRLGGICVPLSHRLARPEIQLMLADSTASVLFVQDQLVDRLPESALLPELTIAIGDAGGLKLACSELERWLGSSPVDPEVSEEDCAFILYTSGTTGRPKGAMLTHLNIVHSIVHYQRCFRLKEAERTLIAVPVAHVTGLVGQLLAMWGCGGACILMDEFNAHEAIRLMSGEKITHSVMVPAMYALMLMRPELGTADLSSLKLGLFGGAPMPEDTIIGLKEKLPELNLSNGYGATETASPATLLPPAAIARHRMSVGLPVHCAQIRIVDSEDQLCPTGEAGEILIKGPMVVPGYWNLPEEAASQFTDEGFWRSGDIGRMSTEGYVEVLDRRKDMINRGGYKVYSSEVENHLLLHPGINEAAVIGRPCAVLGERVHAYILPVESAVAEKDMLELLTAWCVGCLADYKVPESVTLVTEPLPRNANGKTMKSALRRHLLSEMSTRLDNA
;
A
#
# COMPACT_ATOMS: atom_id res chain seq x y z
N SER A 1 39.58 35.70 -22.21
CA SER A 1 38.96 36.19 -23.47
C SER A 1 37.96 35.20 -23.96
N ILE A 2 36.76 35.64 -23.88
CA ILE A 2 35.49 35.18 -24.40
C ILE A 2 35.55 34.93 -25.90
N LEU A 3 34.99 33.88 -26.40
CA LEU A 3 34.21 33.89 -27.63
C LEU A 3 33.08 32.84 -27.60
N VAL A 4 31.88 33.38 -27.61
CA VAL A 4 30.60 32.73 -27.86
C VAL A 4 30.53 32.32 -29.32
N SER A 5 30.12 31.09 -29.61
CA SER A 5 29.53 30.78 -30.92
C SER A 5 28.25 29.95 -30.73
N ARG A 6 27.24 30.46 -31.39
CA ARG A 6 25.85 30.00 -31.50
C ARG A 6 25.75 28.71 -32.30
N GLU A 7 24.62 28.02 -32.04
CA GLU A 7 23.92 27.09 -32.93
C GLU A 7 24.44 25.65 -32.99
N GLY A 8 23.78 24.83 -32.18
CA GLY A 8 23.66 23.40 -32.37
C GLY A 8 22.27 22.96 -31.95
N ARG A 9 21.28 23.07 -32.84
CA ARG A 9 20.03 22.32 -32.72
C ARG A 9 20.40 20.84 -32.71
N VAL A 10 20.20 20.20 -31.61
CA VAL A 10 20.14 18.74 -31.54
C VAL A 10 18.79 18.35 -32.14
N ASP A 11 18.84 17.81 -33.31
CA ASP A 11 17.73 17.17 -34.02
C ASP A 11 17.35 15.93 -33.22
N THR A 12 16.31 16.04 -32.37
CA THR A 12 15.70 14.91 -31.73
C THR A 12 14.88 14.18 -32.78
N GLY A 13 15.54 13.29 -33.50
CA GLY A 13 14.91 12.37 -34.43
C GLY A 13 13.82 11.58 -33.67
N THR A 14 12.58 11.95 -33.90
CA THR A 14 11.41 11.18 -33.55
C THR A 14 11.51 9.82 -34.23
N ALA A 15 11.71 8.77 -33.46
CA ALA A 15 11.56 7.42 -33.98
C ALA A 15 10.09 7.25 -34.44
N PRO A 16 9.86 6.71 -35.66
CA PRO A 16 8.51 6.48 -36.14
C PRO A 16 7.84 5.38 -35.28
N GLY A 17 6.86 5.76 -34.47
CA GLY A 17 6.10 4.84 -33.67
C GLY A 17 5.40 5.41 -32.43
N ASP A 18 5.63 6.67 -32.06
CA ASP A 18 5.05 7.26 -30.84
C ASP A 18 3.68 7.98 -31.06
N GLU A 19 2.92 7.63 -32.10
CA GLU A 19 1.55 8.14 -32.33
C GLU A 19 0.46 7.41 -31.49
N ALA A 20 0.82 6.49 -30.61
CA ALA A 20 -0.14 5.96 -29.66
C ALA A 20 -0.24 6.91 -28.46
N GLY A 21 -1.19 7.83 -28.51
CA GLY A 21 -1.70 8.81 -27.55
C GLY A 21 -1.41 8.60 -26.05
N GLY A 22 -0.14 8.54 -25.68
CA GLY A 22 0.27 8.63 -24.29
C GLY A 22 0.21 10.08 -23.85
N TYR A 23 -0.36 10.34 -22.67
CA TYR A 23 -0.30 11.67 -22.06
C TYR A 23 1.17 12.13 -22.02
N PRO A 24 1.50 13.35 -22.49
CA PRO A 24 2.89 13.80 -22.58
C PRO A 24 3.49 13.85 -21.18
N MET A 25 4.56 13.10 -20.96
CA MET A 25 5.35 13.11 -19.71
C MET A 25 6.01 14.46 -19.40
N GLU A 26 6.00 15.40 -20.35
CA GLU A 26 6.79 16.64 -20.25
C GLU A 26 6.12 17.78 -19.48
N ALA A 27 4.81 17.72 -19.21
CA ALA A 27 4.09 18.92 -18.79
C ALA A 27 3.93 19.10 -17.29
N VAL A 28 3.81 18.01 -16.49
CA VAL A 28 3.43 18.14 -15.07
C VAL A 28 4.09 17.02 -14.27
N GLY A 29 5.25 17.26 -13.73
CA GLY A 29 5.98 16.26 -12.99
C GLY A 29 6.48 16.78 -11.63
N TRP A 30 6.79 15.86 -10.79
CA TRP A 30 7.67 16.04 -9.68
C TRP A 30 9.01 16.58 -10.23
N HIS A 31 9.31 17.84 -10.07
CA HIS A 31 10.53 18.54 -10.53
C HIS A 31 11.19 17.89 -11.75
N ARG A 32 11.42 18.63 -12.81
CA ARG A 32 12.09 18.13 -14.01
C ARG A 32 13.28 17.27 -13.59
N LEU A 33 13.14 15.96 -13.71
CA LEU A 33 14.30 15.09 -13.68
C LEU A 33 15.12 15.48 -14.91
N ASP A 34 16.41 15.55 -14.70
CA ASP A 34 17.34 15.56 -15.81
C ASP A 34 16.98 14.37 -16.72
N PRO A 35 16.63 14.57 -17.99
CA PRO A 35 16.35 13.48 -18.92
C PRO A 35 17.48 12.44 -18.94
N GLU A 36 18.71 12.83 -18.63
CA GLU A 36 19.87 11.93 -18.51
C GLU A 36 19.77 10.97 -17.32
N GLY A 37 18.91 11.25 -16.34
CA GLY A 37 18.69 10.39 -15.15
C GLY A 37 17.73 9.22 -15.37
N ILE A 38 17.05 9.13 -16.53
CA ILE A 38 16.11 8.05 -16.86
C ILE A 38 16.47 7.46 -18.21
N ARG A 39 16.49 6.13 -18.30
CA ARG A 39 16.75 5.40 -19.54
C ARG A 39 15.69 4.31 -19.77
N ARG A 40 15.52 3.90 -21.04
CA ARG A 40 14.69 2.75 -21.40
C ARG A 40 15.49 1.47 -21.17
N GLU A 41 14.90 0.53 -20.47
CA GLU A 41 15.46 -0.79 -20.19
C GLU A 41 14.39 -1.87 -20.42
N ARG A 42 14.83 -3.10 -20.71
CA ARG A 42 13.91 -4.22 -20.91
C ARG A 42 13.96 -5.16 -19.72
N HIS A 43 12.86 -5.20 -18.96
CA HIS A 43 12.68 -6.08 -17.81
C HIS A 43 11.38 -6.86 -17.91
N PHE A 44 11.38 -8.13 -17.53
CA PHE A 44 10.21 -9.02 -17.58
C PHE A 44 9.52 -9.03 -18.96
N GLY A 45 10.31 -8.88 -20.05
CA GLY A 45 9.77 -8.77 -21.40
C GLY A 45 9.10 -7.43 -21.75
N ARG A 46 9.14 -6.42 -20.86
CA ARG A 46 8.51 -5.11 -21.01
C ARG A 46 9.58 -4.02 -21.17
N ASP A 47 9.31 -3.04 -22.03
CA ASP A 47 10.15 -1.84 -22.14
C ASP A 47 9.71 -0.84 -21.08
N LEU A 48 10.60 -0.50 -20.15
CA LEU A 48 10.33 0.30 -18.97
C LEU A 48 11.26 1.52 -18.93
N LEU A 49 10.76 2.61 -18.33
CA LEU A 49 11.59 3.76 -17.97
C LEU A 49 12.20 3.49 -16.59
N CYS A 50 13.50 3.52 -16.45
CA CYS A 50 14.22 3.20 -15.24
C CYS A 50 15.18 4.31 -14.84
N PHE A 51 15.39 4.53 -13.54
CA PHE A 51 16.47 5.40 -13.07
C PHE A 51 17.84 4.81 -13.45
N ALA A 52 18.67 5.60 -14.12
CA ALA A 52 19.97 5.16 -14.61
C ALA A 52 20.99 4.90 -13.50
N ASP A 53 20.87 5.63 -12.39
CA ASP A 53 21.80 5.68 -11.25
C ASP A 53 21.29 4.93 -10.00
N ARG A 54 20.29 4.03 -10.18
CA ARG A 54 19.73 3.26 -9.06
C ARG A 54 20.70 2.19 -8.54
N PRO A 55 20.67 1.85 -7.24
CA PRO A 55 21.24 0.60 -6.74
C PRO A 55 20.56 -0.62 -7.40
N ALA A 56 21.30 -1.70 -7.62
CA ALA A 56 20.73 -2.89 -8.26
C ALA A 56 19.79 -3.66 -7.33
N THR A 57 20.06 -3.69 -6.03
CA THR A 57 19.28 -4.50 -5.08
C THR A 57 19.02 -3.78 -3.77
N ILE A 58 18.00 -4.24 -3.04
CA ILE A 58 17.68 -3.78 -1.68
C ILE A 58 18.85 -4.06 -0.73
N LEU A 59 19.54 -5.20 -0.91
CA LEU A 59 20.70 -5.55 -0.11
C LEU A 59 21.83 -4.53 -0.31
N GLN A 60 22.07 -4.10 -1.54
CA GLN A 60 23.05 -3.05 -1.84
C GLN A 60 22.68 -1.71 -1.18
N ILE A 61 21.39 -1.37 -1.16
CA ILE A 61 20.91 -0.19 -0.42
C ILE A 61 21.27 -0.33 1.06
N LEU A 62 20.87 -1.43 1.71
CA LEU A 62 21.09 -1.63 3.13
C LEU A 62 22.59 -1.66 3.49
N SER A 63 23.40 -2.40 2.72
CA SER A 63 24.86 -2.49 2.97
C SER A 63 25.55 -1.11 2.83
N SER A 64 25.17 -0.33 1.82
CA SER A 64 25.68 1.02 1.63
C SER A 64 25.27 1.94 2.78
N THR A 65 24.04 1.80 3.28
CA THR A 65 23.52 2.57 4.42
C THR A 65 24.25 2.19 5.70
N VAL A 66 24.48 0.91 5.94
CA VAL A 66 25.29 0.45 7.09
C VAL A 66 26.71 0.98 7.04
N ALA A 67 27.33 0.99 5.87
CA ALA A 67 28.69 1.53 5.70
C ALA A 67 28.77 3.03 5.98
N ARG A 68 27.73 3.81 5.62
CA ARG A 68 27.70 5.27 5.80
C ARG A 68 27.17 5.70 7.16
N PHE A 69 26.20 5.01 7.72
CA PHE A 69 25.41 5.41 8.89
C PHE A 69 25.37 4.32 9.96
N GLY A 70 26.38 3.47 10.07
CA GLY A 70 26.39 2.30 10.96
C GLY A 70 26.07 2.59 12.42
N SER A 71 26.50 3.76 12.95
CA SER A 71 26.20 4.19 14.32
C SER A 71 24.86 4.88 14.50
N SER A 72 24.18 5.25 13.40
CA SER A 72 22.86 5.90 13.44
C SER A 72 21.77 4.90 13.81
N GLU A 73 20.72 5.40 14.46
CA GLU A 73 19.54 4.57 14.77
C GLU A 73 18.86 4.11 13.47
N ALA A 74 18.66 2.80 13.34
CA ALA A 74 17.86 2.21 12.29
C ALA A 74 16.43 1.93 12.77
N LEU A 75 16.29 1.58 14.06
CA LEU A 75 15.04 1.06 14.60
C LEU A 75 14.88 1.42 16.08
N VAL A 76 13.68 1.88 16.45
CA VAL A 76 13.26 2.13 17.82
C VAL A 76 11.93 1.41 18.08
N ALA A 77 11.87 0.57 19.10
CA ALA A 77 10.65 -0.17 19.46
C ALA A 77 10.68 -0.59 20.93
N GLY A 78 9.60 -0.36 21.68
CA GLY A 78 9.48 -0.83 23.05
C GLY A 78 10.62 -0.41 23.99
N GLY A 79 11.21 0.76 23.77
CA GLY A 79 12.38 1.26 24.52
C GLY A 79 13.72 0.72 24.03
N GLN A 80 13.77 -0.21 23.10
CA GLN A 80 15.01 -0.67 22.46
C GLN A 80 15.39 0.28 21.31
N ARG A 81 16.69 0.56 21.20
CA ARG A 81 17.29 1.33 20.12
C ARG A 81 18.36 0.49 19.43
N ILE A 82 18.18 0.28 18.13
CA ILE A 82 19.04 -0.59 17.32
C ILE A 82 19.69 0.28 16.24
N SER A 83 21.02 0.34 16.22
CA SER A 83 21.77 1.02 15.16
C SER A 83 21.79 0.19 13.87
N TYR A 84 22.14 0.83 12.74
CA TYR A 84 22.32 0.12 11.48
C TYR A 84 23.39 -0.98 11.57
N ALA A 85 24.49 -0.73 12.28
CA ALA A 85 25.53 -1.73 12.51
C ALA A 85 25.00 -2.93 13.31
N ALA A 86 24.25 -2.67 14.39
CA ALA A 86 23.64 -3.73 15.20
C ALA A 86 22.57 -4.51 14.43
N LEU A 87 21.76 -3.83 13.62
CA LEU A 87 20.79 -4.48 12.72
C LEU A 87 21.50 -5.43 11.75
N TRP A 88 22.56 -4.95 11.11
CA TRP A 88 23.36 -5.74 10.15
C TRP A 88 23.99 -6.96 10.80
N GLU A 89 24.59 -6.79 11.98
CA GLU A 89 25.22 -7.89 12.73
C GLU A 89 24.20 -8.95 13.13
N ARG A 90 23.07 -8.54 13.75
CA ARG A 90 21.99 -9.47 14.16
C ARG A 90 21.40 -10.21 12.97
N ALA A 91 21.13 -9.49 11.88
CA ALA A 91 20.66 -10.08 10.63
C ALA A 91 21.66 -11.10 10.04
N GLY A 92 22.96 -10.80 10.12
CA GLY A 92 24.01 -11.71 9.69
C GLY A 92 24.05 -13.01 10.47
N ARG A 93 23.84 -12.95 11.78
CA ARG A 93 23.78 -14.13 12.65
C ARG A 93 22.59 -15.03 12.28
N ILE A 94 21.40 -14.46 12.11
CA ILE A 94 20.21 -15.20 11.68
C ILE A 94 20.44 -15.81 10.29
N ALA A 95 20.95 -15.04 9.33
CA ALA A 95 21.21 -15.52 7.98
C ALA A 95 22.23 -16.67 7.97
N GLY A 96 23.29 -16.56 8.79
CA GLY A 96 24.29 -17.63 8.95
C GLY A 96 23.70 -18.91 9.50
N TRP A 97 22.91 -18.80 10.57
CA TRP A 97 22.22 -19.95 11.16
C TRP A 97 21.29 -20.63 10.16
N LEU A 98 20.46 -19.83 9.44
CA LEU A 98 19.54 -20.35 8.41
C LEU A 98 20.31 -21.06 7.29
N SER A 99 21.46 -20.51 6.87
CA SER A 99 22.31 -21.13 5.85
C SER A 99 22.86 -22.49 6.30
N GLU A 100 23.32 -22.61 7.56
CA GLU A 100 23.73 -23.89 8.14
C GLU A 100 22.59 -24.88 8.29
N ALA A 101 21.38 -24.39 8.57
CA ALA A 101 20.16 -25.20 8.60
C ALA A 101 19.67 -25.63 7.19
N GLY A 102 20.42 -25.27 6.13
CA GLY A 102 20.17 -25.71 4.76
C GLY A 102 19.25 -24.78 3.94
N ILE A 103 18.87 -23.61 4.47
CA ILE A 103 18.09 -22.62 3.72
C ILE A 103 18.99 -21.91 2.71
N LYS A 104 18.50 -21.79 1.48
CA LYS A 104 19.27 -21.31 0.32
C LYS A 104 18.63 -20.08 -0.31
N ARG A 105 19.39 -19.43 -1.21
CA ARG A 105 18.86 -18.40 -2.10
C ARG A 105 17.58 -18.89 -2.78
N GLY A 106 16.57 -18.03 -2.81
CA GLY A 106 15.26 -18.31 -3.40
C GLY A 106 14.30 -19.10 -2.51
N ASP A 107 14.74 -19.60 -1.35
CA ASP A 107 13.83 -20.21 -0.38
C ASP A 107 12.93 -19.15 0.26
N ARG A 108 11.71 -19.56 0.60
CA ARG A 108 10.71 -18.66 1.18
C ARG A 108 10.77 -18.70 2.69
N VAL A 109 10.96 -17.52 3.27
CA VAL A 109 11.00 -17.27 4.70
C VAL A 109 9.71 -16.54 5.09
N ALA A 110 8.74 -17.26 5.63
CA ALA A 110 7.50 -16.69 6.11
C ALA A 110 7.68 -16.05 7.49
N VAL A 111 6.99 -14.91 7.71
CA VAL A 111 7.04 -14.16 8.97
C VAL A 111 5.61 -13.76 9.36
N LEU A 112 5.04 -14.44 10.35
CA LEU A 112 3.70 -14.16 10.89
C LEU A 112 3.85 -13.36 12.18
N ALA A 113 3.73 -12.05 12.09
CA ALA A 113 3.91 -11.15 13.23
C ALA A 113 3.28 -9.77 13.01
N GLY A 114 3.14 -9.00 14.09
CA GLY A 114 2.90 -7.55 14.09
C GLY A 114 4.18 -6.76 13.79
N ASN A 115 4.18 -5.47 14.15
CA ASN A 115 5.34 -4.59 13.99
C ASN A 115 6.39 -4.83 15.09
N HIS A 116 6.97 -6.01 15.14
CA HIS A 116 7.97 -6.41 16.11
C HIS A 116 9.41 -6.13 15.60
N PRO A 117 10.38 -5.69 16.44
CA PRO A 117 11.76 -5.44 16.01
C PRO A 117 12.42 -6.60 15.28
N SER A 118 12.20 -7.84 15.75
CA SER A 118 12.74 -9.03 15.12
C SER A 118 12.25 -9.22 13.67
N VAL A 119 11.07 -8.73 13.31
CA VAL A 119 10.59 -8.77 11.91
C VAL A 119 11.53 -8.01 10.99
N VAL A 120 11.97 -6.83 11.40
CA VAL A 120 12.91 -6.00 10.63
C VAL A 120 14.26 -6.69 10.48
N ILE A 121 14.73 -7.35 11.56
CA ILE A 121 15.99 -8.11 11.55
C ILE A 121 15.89 -9.36 10.66
N ILE A 122 14.75 -10.07 10.72
CA ILE A 122 14.50 -11.25 9.88
C ILE A 122 14.41 -10.85 8.40
N ILE A 123 13.76 -9.73 8.06
CA ILE A 123 13.73 -9.19 6.69
C ILE A 123 15.16 -8.94 6.20
N ALA A 124 15.99 -8.27 6.99
CA ALA A 124 17.39 -8.02 6.65
C ALA A 124 18.18 -9.33 6.50
N ALA A 125 17.94 -10.31 7.38
CA ALA A 125 18.58 -11.64 7.30
C ALA A 125 18.15 -12.39 6.03
N CYS A 126 16.89 -12.36 5.69
CA CYS A 126 16.36 -12.99 4.47
C CYS A 126 17.01 -12.39 3.21
N LEU A 127 17.15 -11.06 3.14
CA LEU A 127 17.83 -10.39 2.03
C LEU A 127 19.31 -10.76 1.95
N ARG A 128 20.01 -10.90 3.09
CA ARG A 128 21.41 -11.34 3.16
C ARG A 128 21.61 -12.79 2.74
N LEU A 129 20.58 -13.61 2.87
CA LEU A 129 20.57 -14.98 2.40
C LEU A 129 20.21 -15.10 0.90
N GLY A 130 19.67 -14.03 0.31
CA GLY A 130 19.05 -14.07 -1.03
C GLY A 130 17.73 -14.84 -1.04
N GLY A 131 17.10 -14.99 0.13
CA GLY A 131 15.80 -15.62 0.29
C GLY A 131 14.65 -14.71 -0.12
N ILE A 132 13.46 -15.28 -0.26
CA ILE A 132 12.21 -14.55 -0.54
C ILE A 132 11.42 -14.41 0.76
N CYS A 133 11.28 -13.20 1.27
CA CYS A 133 10.50 -12.95 2.47
C CYS A 133 9.00 -12.98 2.17
N VAL A 134 8.22 -13.65 3.03
CA VAL A 134 6.75 -13.75 2.93
C VAL A 134 6.13 -13.21 4.22
N PRO A 135 5.99 -11.87 4.35
CA PRO A 135 5.37 -11.28 5.52
C PRO A 135 3.87 -11.59 5.55
N LEU A 136 3.41 -12.12 6.67
CA LEU A 136 2.02 -12.50 6.92
C LEU A 136 1.45 -11.63 8.03
N SER A 137 0.26 -11.07 7.81
CA SER A 137 -0.39 -10.21 8.79
C SER A 137 -0.77 -10.99 10.06
N HIS A 138 -0.50 -10.41 11.22
CA HIS A 138 -0.94 -10.92 12.52
C HIS A 138 -2.47 -11.01 12.67
N ARG A 139 -3.25 -10.44 11.76
CA ARG A 139 -4.72 -10.47 11.75
C ARG A 139 -5.31 -11.64 10.97
N LEU A 140 -4.48 -12.44 10.30
CA LEU A 140 -4.95 -13.58 9.51
C LEU A 140 -5.58 -14.66 10.39
N ALA A 141 -6.63 -15.28 9.88
CA ALA A 141 -7.24 -16.47 10.48
C ALA A 141 -6.45 -17.73 10.07
N ARG A 142 -6.58 -18.81 10.86
CA ARG A 142 -5.89 -20.08 10.62
C ARG A 142 -6.02 -20.62 9.18
N PRO A 143 -7.20 -20.64 8.54
CA PRO A 143 -7.30 -21.11 7.15
C PRO A 143 -6.51 -20.27 6.15
N GLU A 144 -6.44 -18.95 6.38
CA GLU A 144 -5.68 -18.03 5.52
C GLU A 144 -4.17 -18.26 5.68
N ILE A 145 -3.70 -18.42 6.92
CA ILE A 145 -2.30 -18.76 7.23
C ILE A 145 -1.91 -20.07 6.54
N GLN A 146 -2.75 -21.11 6.69
CA GLN A 146 -2.52 -22.42 6.06
C GLN A 146 -2.40 -22.30 4.55
N LEU A 147 -3.31 -21.57 3.91
CA LEU A 147 -3.32 -21.39 2.47
C LEU A 147 -2.05 -20.68 2.00
N MET A 148 -1.65 -19.59 2.67
CA MET A 148 -0.48 -18.80 2.26
C MET A 148 0.84 -19.55 2.49
N LEU A 149 0.96 -20.33 3.57
CA LEU A 149 2.13 -21.20 3.80
C LEU A 149 2.23 -22.30 2.74
N ALA A 150 1.12 -22.95 2.39
CA ALA A 150 1.08 -23.98 1.36
C ALA A 150 1.39 -23.41 -0.02
N ASP A 151 0.78 -22.28 -0.40
CA ASP A 151 0.97 -21.63 -1.69
C ASP A 151 2.42 -21.12 -1.87
N SER A 152 2.97 -20.45 -0.85
CA SER A 152 4.36 -19.97 -0.88
C SER A 152 5.37 -21.11 -0.78
N THR A 153 4.97 -22.31 -0.33
CA THR A 153 5.88 -23.41 0.00
C THR A 153 7.03 -22.94 0.89
N ALA A 154 6.68 -22.22 1.98
CA ALA A 154 7.66 -21.66 2.90
C ALA A 154 8.56 -22.74 3.51
N SER A 155 9.89 -22.53 3.47
CA SER A 155 10.88 -23.42 4.04
C SER A 155 11.09 -23.14 5.54
N VAL A 156 10.81 -21.91 5.97
CA VAL A 156 10.93 -21.44 7.35
C VAL A 156 9.70 -20.60 7.69
N LEU A 157 9.22 -20.74 8.92
CA LEU A 157 8.21 -19.84 9.49
C LEU A 157 8.75 -19.23 10.78
N PHE A 158 8.84 -17.90 10.82
CA PHE A 158 8.94 -17.13 12.05
C PHE A 158 7.55 -16.71 12.48
N VAL A 159 7.20 -16.96 13.74
CA VAL A 159 5.86 -16.65 14.27
C VAL A 159 5.96 -15.95 15.62
N GLN A 160 5.24 -14.86 15.78
CA GLN A 160 5.15 -14.17 17.08
C GLN A 160 4.45 -15.10 18.10
N ASP A 161 5.02 -15.20 19.29
CA ASP A 161 4.60 -16.14 20.35
C ASP A 161 3.08 -16.10 20.63
N GLN A 162 2.49 -14.92 20.66
CA GLN A 162 1.06 -14.69 20.85
C GLN A 162 0.17 -15.25 19.70
N LEU A 163 0.76 -15.61 18.57
CA LEU A 163 0.05 -16.11 17.38
C LEU A 163 0.20 -17.62 17.18
N VAL A 164 0.95 -18.31 18.03
CA VAL A 164 1.21 -19.76 17.93
C VAL A 164 -0.10 -20.55 17.92
N ASP A 165 -1.07 -20.16 18.73
CA ASP A 165 -2.38 -20.81 18.79
C ASP A 165 -3.23 -20.67 17.50
N ARG A 166 -2.85 -19.75 16.62
CA ARG A 166 -3.51 -19.56 15.32
C ARG A 166 -2.88 -20.39 14.19
N LEU A 167 -1.78 -21.09 14.47
CA LEU A 167 -1.12 -21.92 13.47
C LEU A 167 -2.00 -23.10 13.05
N PRO A 168 -1.88 -23.57 11.79
CA PRO A 168 -2.47 -24.84 11.38
C PRO A 168 -1.81 -26.03 12.11
N GLU A 169 -2.31 -27.23 11.85
CA GLU A 169 -1.73 -28.45 12.41
C GLU A 169 -0.23 -28.57 12.08
N SER A 170 0.53 -29.12 13.02
CA SER A 170 2.00 -29.20 12.93
C SER A 170 2.52 -29.89 11.65
N ALA A 171 1.77 -30.86 11.12
CA ALA A 171 2.09 -31.53 9.86
C ALA A 171 2.03 -30.62 8.62
N LEU A 172 1.39 -29.47 8.71
CA LEU A 172 1.23 -28.47 7.64
C LEU A 172 2.20 -27.29 7.79
N LEU A 173 3.01 -27.30 8.84
CA LEU A 173 4.00 -26.24 9.09
C LEU A 173 5.35 -26.58 8.47
N PRO A 174 6.17 -25.58 8.12
CA PRO A 174 7.58 -25.78 7.83
C PRO A 174 8.28 -26.48 9.00
N GLU A 175 9.21 -27.38 8.71
CA GLU A 175 10.01 -28.07 9.73
C GLU A 175 10.74 -27.09 10.66
N LEU A 176 11.24 -26.00 10.08
CA LEU A 176 11.81 -24.88 10.80
C LEU A 176 10.72 -23.84 11.13
N THR A 177 10.08 -24.03 12.27
CA THR A 177 9.13 -23.06 12.84
C THR A 177 9.73 -22.46 14.11
N ILE A 178 9.95 -21.14 14.12
CA ILE A 178 10.76 -20.39 15.08
C ILE A 178 9.92 -19.30 15.72
N ALA A 179 9.93 -19.19 17.04
CA ALA A 179 9.20 -18.16 17.77
C ALA A 179 9.90 -16.80 17.69
N ILE A 180 9.11 -15.75 17.54
CA ILE A 180 9.49 -14.36 17.81
C ILE A 180 8.94 -14.02 19.19
N GLY A 181 9.80 -13.67 20.16
CA GLY A 181 9.47 -13.54 21.57
C GLY A 181 9.87 -14.79 22.33
N ASP A 182 9.04 -15.22 23.26
CA ASP A 182 9.24 -16.46 24.03
C ASP A 182 8.96 -17.68 23.15
N ALA A 183 9.62 -18.80 23.47
CA ALA A 183 9.52 -20.01 22.64
C ALA A 183 8.07 -20.52 22.45
N GLY A 184 7.13 -20.18 23.35
CA GLY A 184 5.69 -20.44 23.19
C GLY A 184 5.32 -21.89 22.90
N GLY A 185 6.15 -22.86 23.34
CA GLY A 185 5.98 -24.28 23.04
C GLY A 185 6.69 -24.74 21.75
N LEU A 186 7.30 -23.85 20.98
CA LEU A 186 8.16 -24.17 19.84
C LEU A 186 9.58 -24.53 20.31
N LYS A 187 10.32 -25.26 19.46
CA LYS A 187 11.66 -25.75 19.81
C LYS A 187 12.74 -24.68 19.78
N LEU A 188 12.52 -23.60 19.03
CA LEU A 188 13.51 -22.55 18.77
C LEU A 188 12.87 -21.16 18.94
N ALA A 189 13.65 -20.23 19.49
CA ALA A 189 13.31 -18.82 19.55
C ALA A 189 14.29 -17.98 18.69
N CYS A 190 13.80 -16.91 18.07
CA CYS A 190 14.59 -16.00 17.24
C CYS A 190 15.78 -15.40 18.00
N SER A 191 15.62 -15.16 19.32
CA SER A 191 16.68 -14.67 20.19
C SER A 191 17.87 -15.62 20.30
N GLU A 192 17.69 -16.93 20.09
CA GLU A 192 18.79 -17.92 20.05
C GLU A 192 19.60 -17.78 18.77
N LEU A 193 18.90 -17.58 17.63
CA LEU A 193 19.56 -17.37 16.33
C LEU A 193 20.37 -16.07 16.32
N GLU A 194 19.87 -15.02 16.98
CA GLU A 194 20.56 -13.75 17.12
C GLU A 194 21.86 -13.83 17.97
N ARG A 195 22.01 -14.88 18.79
CA ARG A 195 23.22 -15.17 19.57
C ARG A 195 24.18 -16.14 18.90
N TRP A 196 23.79 -16.67 17.75
CA TRP A 196 24.64 -17.60 17.01
C TRP A 196 25.99 -16.97 16.64
N LEU A 197 27.09 -17.72 16.85
CA LEU A 197 28.46 -17.22 16.72
C LEU A 197 29.22 -17.77 15.50
N GLY A 198 28.54 -18.51 14.64
CA GLY A 198 29.15 -19.00 13.40
C GLY A 198 29.37 -17.90 12.36
N SER A 199 29.81 -18.28 11.17
CA SER A 199 30.11 -17.34 10.09
C SER A 199 28.85 -16.80 9.42
N SER A 200 28.71 -15.47 9.28
CA SER A 200 27.69 -14.91 8.40
C SER A 200 27.91 -15.43 6.97
N PRO A 201 26.85 -15.71 6.20
CA PRO A 201 27.02 -16.09 4.81
C PRO A 201 27.67 -14.94 4.04
N VAL A 202 28.38 -15.27 2.98
CA VAL A 202 28.79 -14.28 1.98
C VAL A 202 27.49 -13.77 1.34
N ASP A 203 27.36 -12.44 1.18
CA ASP A 203 26.20 -11.85 0.55
C ASP A 203 25.99 -12.47 -0.85
N PRO A 204 24.78 -12.94 -1.17
CA PRO A 204 24.54 -13.69 -2.40
C PRO A 204 24.58 -12.76 -3.62
N GLU A 205 25.00 -13.30 -4.75
CA GLU A 205 24.76 -12.64 -6.03
C GLU A 205 23.28 -12.75 -6.39
N VAL A 206 22.52 -11.68 -6.21
CA VAL A 206 21.12 -11.57 -6.61
C VAL A 206 20.98 -10.58 -7.76
N SER A 207 20.08 -10.90 -8.69
CA SER A 207 19.70 -10.00 -9.78
C SER A 207 18.64 -9.01 -9.31
N GLU A 208 18.57 -7.85 -9.97
CA GLU A 208 17.48 -6.91 -9.71
C GLU A 208 16.09 -7.48 -10.07
N GLU A 209 16.02 -8.47 -10.97
CA GLU A 209 14.77 -9.16 -11.33
C GLU A 209 14.41 -10.31 -10.37
N ASP A 210 15.30 -10.70 -9.45
CA ASP A 210 14.98 -11.72 -8.46
C ASP A 210 13.85 -11.24 -7.52
N CYS A 211 12.95 -12.15 -7.19
CA CYS A 211 11.89 -11.89 -6.22
C CYS A 211 12.50 -11.73 -4.82
N ALA A 212 12.20 -10.62 -4.15
CA ALA A 212 12.62 -10.36 -2.78
C ALA A 212 11.50 -10.61 -1.77
N PHE A 213 10.26 -10.34 -2.16
CA PHE A 213 9.08 -10.54 -1.31
C PHE A 213 7.90 -11.13 -2.08
N ILE A 214 7.12 -11.95 -1.39
CA ILE A 214 5.78 -12.34 -1.82
C ILE A 214 4.80 -11.69 -0.84
N LEU A 215 4.01 -10.73 -1.30
CA LEU A 215 2.96 -10.09 -0.51
C LEU A 215 1.59 -10.55 -0.98
N TYR A 216 0.83 -11.18 -0.06
CA TYR A 216 -0.50 -11.67 -0.38
C TYR A 216 -1.54 -10.55 -0.38
N THR A 217 -2.32 -10.48 -1.45
CA THR A 217 -3.45 -9.56 -1.62
C THR A 217 -4.76 -10.33 -1.60
N SER A 218 -5.83 -9.71 -1.11
CA SER A 218 -7.17 -10.27 -1.21
C SER A 218 -7.64 -10.19 -2.67
N GLY A 219 -7.49 -11.28 -3.41
CA GLY A 219 -7.92 -11.37 -4.80
C GLY A 219 -9.41 -11.05 -5.00
N THR A 220 -9.78 -10.63 -6.20
CA THR A 220 -11.18 -10.38 -6.60
C THR A 220 -12.04 -11.66 -6.52
N THR A 221 -11.42 -12.82 -6.63
CA THR A 221 -12.03 -14.16 -6.56
C THR A 221 -12.19 -14.69 -5.13
N GLY A 222 -11.73 -13.94 -4.12
CA GLY A 222 -11.76 -14.34 -2.71
C GLY A 222 -10.58 -15.21 -2.27
N ARG A 223 -9.77 -15.74 -3.20
CA ARG A 223 -8.52 -16.44 -2.88
C ARG A 223 -7.35 -15.44 -2.86
N PRO A 224 -6.54 -15.41 -1.79
CA PRO A 224 -5.35 -14.58 -1.74
C PRO A 224 -4.36 -14.91 -2.88
N LYS A 225 -3.73 -13.87 -3.45
CA LYS A 225 -2.73 -13.97 -4.50
C LYS A 225 -1.43 -13.39 -4.00
N GLY A 226 -0.32 -14.10 -4.14
CA GLY A 226 1.01 -13.63 -3.76
C GLY A 226 1.63 -12.77 -4.86
N ALA A 227 1.60 -11.46 -4.75
CA ALA A 227 2.30 -10.56 -5.67
C ALA A 227 3.82 -10.70 -5.48
N MET A 228 4.55 -10.88 -6.59
CA MET A 228 6.01 -11.05 -6.59
C MET A 228 6.71 -9.69 -6.66
N LEU A 229 7.18 -9.16 -5.53
CA LEU A 229 7.94 -7.92 -5.49
C LEU A 229 9.43 -8.23 -5.70
N THR A 230 9.99 -7.78 -6.80
CA THR A 230 11.41 -7.96 -7.12
C THR A 230 12.26 -6.84 -6.52
N HIS A 231 13.58 -7.03 -6.50
CA HIS A 231 14.50 -5.97 -6.11
C HIS A 231 14.32 -4.73 -6.99
N LEU A 232 14.14 -4.89 -8.31
CA LEU A 232 13.89 -3.80 -9.27
C LEU A 232 12.67 -2.96 -8.86
N ASN A 233 11.54 -3.64 -8.57
CA ASN A 233 10.30 -2.95 -8.22
C ASN A 233 10.47 -2.09 -6.97
N ILE A 234 11.04 -2.67 -5.93
CA ILE A 234 11.19 -2.04 -4.62
C ILE A 234 12.23 -0.91 -4.66
N VAL A 235 13.37 -1.13 -5.32
CA VAL A 235 14.41 -0.11 -5.46
C VAL A 235 13.85 1.15 -6.14
N HIS A 236 13.07 1.00 -7.23
CA HIS A 236 12.43 2.15 -7.87
C HIS A 236 11.44 2.85 -6.93
N SER A 237 10.65 2.10 -6.16
CA SER A 237 9.73 2.71 -5.18
C SER A 237 10.46 3.47 -4.09
N ILE A 238 11.57 2.94 -3.57
CA ILE A 238 12.44 3.64 -2.60
C ILE A 238 12.94 4.96 -3.21
N VAL A 239 13.48 4.92 -4.42
CA VAL A 239 14.01 6.10 -5.11
C VAL A 239 12.90 7.11 -5.41
N HIS A 240 11.68 6.66 -5.77
CA HIS A 240 10.53 7.54 -5.94
C HIS A 240 10.23 8.33 -4.64
N TYR A 241 10.13 7.66 -3.49
CA TYR A 241 9.91 8.34 -2.21
C TYR A 241 11.02 9.32 -1.86
N GLN A 242 12.28 8.89 -2.03
CA GLN A 242 13.43 9.75 -1.77
C GLN A 242 13.42 11.01 -2.63
N ARG A 243 13.19 10.89 -3.93
CA ARG A 243 13.22 12.03 -4.87
C ARG A 243 11.99 12.92 -4.72
N CYS A 244 10.79 12.33 -4.63
CA CYS A 244 9.57 13.12 -4.49
C CYS A 244 9.51 13.92 -3.19
N PHE A 245 9.95 13.36 -2.08
CA PHE A 245 9.89 14.01 -0.78
C PHE A 245 11.24 14.51 -0.27
N ARG A 246 12.33 14.33 -1.03
CA ARG A 246 13.69 14.74 -0.68
C ARG A 246 14.11 14.19 0.68
N LEU A 247 13.80 12.91 0.93
CA LEU A 247 14.15 12.26 2.19
C LEU A 247 15.66 12.22 2.38
N LYS A 248 16.12 12.47 3.61
CA LYS A 248 17.54 12.58 3.99
C LYS A 248 17.87 11.66 5.16
N GLU A 249 19.14 11.56 5.44
CA GLU A 249 19.63 11.04 6.71
C GLU A 249 19.04 11.83 7.87
N ALA A 250 18.72 11.44 8.93
CA ALA A 250 18.02 12.10 10.06
C ALA A 250 16.48 12.11 9.93
N GLU A 251 15.91 11.58 8.86
CA GLU A 251 14.47 11.34 8.84
C GLU A 251 14.08 10.28 9.88
N ARG A 252 12.92 10.49 10.48
CA ARG A 252 12.34 9.58 11.48
C ARG A 252 10.89 9.33 11.14
N THR A 253 10.52 8.08 10.92
CA THR A 253 9.13 7.72 10.57
C THR A 253 8.49 6.87 11.65
N LEU A 254 7.20 7.15 11.94
CA LEU A 254 6.38 6.26 12.78
C LEU A 254 5.72 5.21 11.91
N ILE A 255 6.10 3.94 12.09
CA ILE A 255 5.47 2.80 11.42
C ILE A 255 4.34 2.28 12.29
N ALA A 256 3.13 2.78 12.04
CA ALA A 256 1.89 2.37 12.68
C ALA A 256 1.03 1.46 11.78
N VAL A 257 1.33 1.42 10.48
CA VAL A 257 0.74 0.46 9.55
C VAL A 257 1.56 -0.84 9.56
N PRO A 258 0.94 -2.01 9.35
CA PRO A 258 1.69 -3.27 9.40
C PRO A 258 2.83 -3.34 8.37
N VAL A 259 4.01 -3.79 8.79
CA VAL A 259 5.14 -4.09 7.89
C VAL A 259 4.82 -5.25 6.94
N ALA A 260 3.83 -6.08 7.25
CA ALA A 260 3.31 -7.10 6.33
C ALA A 260 2.56 -6.50 5.11
N HIS A 261 2.37 -5.18 5.06
CA HIS A 261 1.78 -4.45 3.92
C HIS A 261 2.80 -3.63 3.18
N VAL A 262 2.58 -3.47 1.88
CA VAL A 262 3.47 -2.70 1.00
C VAL A 262 3.71 -1.27 1.51
N THR A 263 2.74 -0.63 2.15
CA THR A 263 2.87 0.71 2.73
C THR A 263 3.88 0.74 3.87
N GLY A 264 3.75 -0.15 4.85
CA GLY A 264 4.68 -0.25 5.98
C GLY A 264 6.05 -0.76 5.55
N LEU A 265 6.07 -1.78 4.68
CA LEU A 265 7.30 -2.39 4.19
C LEU A 265 8.08 -1.43 3.28
N VAL A 266 7.50 -1.08 2.15
CA VAL A 266 8.23 -0.33 1.10
C VAL A 266 8.16 1.17 1.34
N GLY A 267 6.95 1.69 1.63
CA GLY A 267 6.72 3.11 1.80
C GLY A 267 7.35 3.72 3.06
N GLN A 268 7.66 2.90 4.06
CA GLN A 268 8.30 3.36 5.29
C GLN A 268 9.61 2.63 5.59
N LEU A 269 9.59 1.35 5.95
CA LEU A 269 10.78 0.63 6.40
C LEU A 269 11.93 0.70 5.37
N LEU A 270 11.68 0.24 4.15
CA LEU A 270 12.72 0.18 3.12
C LEU A 270 13.08 1.56 2.57
N ALA A 271 12.12 2.50 2.55
CA ALA A 271 12.41 3.91 2.21
C ALA A 271 13.39 4.55 3.22
N MET A 272 13.26 4.24 4.52
CA MET A 272 14.21 4.68 5.54
C MET A 272 15.59 4.05 5.37
N TRP A 273 15.65 2.76 5.04
CA TRP A 273 16.95 2.15 4.72
C TRP A 273 17.63 2.85 3.54
N GLY A 274 16.85 3.32 2.57
CA GLY A 274 17.38 4.05 1.43
C GLY A 274 18.04 5.40 1.77
N CYS A 275 17.59 6.08 2.82
CA CYS A 275 18.14 7.38 3.21
C CYS A 275 18.96 7.37 4.51
N GLY A 276 19.05 6.25 5.24
CA GLY A 276 19.72 6.17 6.53
C GLY A 276 18.89 6.75 7.68
N GLY A 277 17.57 6.83 7.52
CA GLY A 277 16.63 7.31 8.53
C GLY A 277 16.25 6.25 9.55
N ALA A 278 15.56 6.66 10.63
CA ALA A 278 15.12 5.78 11.70
C ALA A 278 13.65 5.39 11.58
N CYS A 279 13.36 4.13 11.86
CA CYS A 279 12.00 3.59 11.95
C CYS A 279 11.60 3.46 13.43
N ILE A 280 10.51 4.10 13.81
CA ILE A 280 9.90 3.95 15.12
C ILE A 280 8.70 3.04 14.96
N LEU A 281 8.76 1.84 15.54
CA LEU A 281 7.69 0.86 15.42
C LEU A 281 6.62 1.07 16.48
N MET A 282 5.37 0.99 16.04
CA MET A 282 4.19 0.87 16.87
C MET A 282 3.53 -0.48 16.56
N ASP A 283 3.32 -1.32 17.56
CA ASP A 283 2.78 -2.68 17.36
C ASP A 283 1.32 -2.62 16.87
N GLU A 284 0.47 -1.94 17.63
CA GLU A 284 -0.92 -1.66 17.24
C GLU A 284 -1.18 -0.15 17.29
N PHE A 285 -1.92 0.35 16.29
CA PHE A 285 -2.24 1.77 16.24
C PHE A 285 -3.12 2.18 17.41
N ASN A 286 -2.64 3.16 18.16
CA ASN A 286 -3.38 3.89 19.18
C ASN A 286 -3.11 5.39 18.99
N ALA A 287 -4.15 6.20 18.84
CA ALA A 287 -4.00 7.61 18.48
C ALA A 287 -3.27 8.45 19.57
N HIS A 288 -3.51 8.18 20.86
CA HIS A 288 -2.81 8.83 21.97
C HIS A 288 -1.32 8.48 21.94
N GLU A 289 -0.99 7.19 21.84
CA GLU A 289 0.39 6.72 21.80
C GLU A 289 1.11 7.17 20.52
N ALA A 290 0.42 7.26 19.39
CA ALA A 290 0.98 7.81 18.15
C ALA A 290 1.43 9.25 18.32
N ILE A 291 0.57 10.10 18.90
CA ILE A 291 0.91 11.51 19.19
C ILE A 291 2.08 11.59 20.18
N ARG A 292 2.08 10.76 21.22
CA ARG A 292 3.18 10.71 22.20
C ARG A 292 4.51 10.31 21.57
N LEU A 293 4.51 9.27 20.72
CA LEU A 293 5.72 8.83 20.00
C LEU A 293 6.17 9.87 18.97
N MET A 294 5.24 10.49 18.25
CA MET A 294 5.59 11.55 17.28
C MET A 294 6.29 12.71 17.94
N SER A 295 5.83 13.14 19.13
CA SER A 295 6.44 14.19 19.90
C SER A 295 7.78 13.76 20.53
N GLY A 296 7.78 12.61 21.23
CA GLY A 296 8.92 12.12 22.00
C GLY A 296 10.09 11.68 21.11
N GLU A 297 9.82 11.00 19.99
CA GLU A 297 10.82 10.51 19.06
C GLU A 297 11.12 11.49 17.92
N LYS A 298 10.53 12.70 17.96
CA LYS A 298 10.76 13.76 16.96
C LYS A 298 10.54 13.25 15.53
N ILE A 299 9.39 12.62 15.31
CA ILE A 299 9.00 12.10 13.98
C ILE A 299 8.97 13.25 12.97
N THR A 300 9.58 13.02 11.80
CA THR A 300 9.67 14.01 10.72
C THR A 300 8.62 13.80 9.67
N HIS A 301 8.25 12.52 9.43
CA HIS A 301 7.18 12.17 8.51
C HIS A 301 6.46 10.88 8.94
N SER A 302 5.25 10.72 8.43
CA SER A 302 4.44 9.52 8.66
C SER A 302 3.67 9.13 7.40
N VAL A 303 3.43 7.82 7.25
CA VAL A 303 2.54 7.28 6.22
C VAL A 303 1.46 6.49 6.92
N MET A 304 0.21 6.96 6.83
CA MET A 304 -0.91 6.37 7.55
C MET A 304 -2.16 6.31 6.66
N VAL A 305 -3.10 5.44 7.02
CA VAL A 305 -4.41 5.46 6.40
C VAL A 305 -5.27 6.62 6.93
N PRO A 306 -6.22 7.16 6.15
CA PRO A 306 -7.06 8.30 6.56
C PRO A 306 -7.71 8.15 7.92
N ALA A 307 -8.22 6.96 8.26
CA ALA A 307 -8.84 6.70 9.56
C ALA A 307 -7.91 6.94 10.75
N MET A 308 -6.60 6.68 10.62
CA MET A 308 -5.64 6.95 11.69
C MET A 308 -5.51 8.44 11.94
N TYR A 309 -5.45 9.26 10.89
CA TYR A 309 -5.44 10.72 11.01
C TYR A 309 -6.73 11.26 11.63
N ALA A 310 -7.90 10.72 11.24
CA ALA A 310 -9.18 11.09 11.82
C ALA A 310 -9.24 10.78 13.33
N LEU A 311 -8.77 9.60 13.74
CA LEU A 311 -8.67 9.23 15.15
C LEU A 311 -7.72 10.13 15.95
N MET A 312 -6.61 10.59 15.34
CA MET A 312 -5.70 11.55 15.98
C MET A 312 -6.37 12.92 16.13
N LEU A 313 -7.15 13.39 15.16
CA LEU A 313 -7.89 14.66 15.25
C LEU A 313 -8.89 14.71 16.41
N MET A 314 -9.43 13.55 16.81
CA MET A 314 -10.34 13.45 17.95
C MET A 314 -9.62 13.57 19.31
N ARG A 315 -8.29 13.61 19.33
CA ARG A 315 -7.50 13.70 20.56
C ARG A 315 -7.15 15.14 20.89
N PRO A 316 -7.45 15.61 22.11
CA PRO A 316 -7.08 16.96 22.56
C PRO A 316 -5.58 17.18 22.51
N GLU A 317 -4.78 16.15 22.76
CA GLU A 317 -3.33 16.17 22.80
C GLU A 317 -2.70 16.57 21.47
N LEU A 318 -3.38 16.36 20.35
CA LEU A 318 -2.87 16.75 19.03
C LEU A 318 -2.60 18.26 18.93
N GLY A 319 -3.39 19.08 19.62
CA GLY A 319 -3.23 20.54 19.63
C GLY A 319 -2.22 21.05 20.67
N THR A 320 -1.73 20.20 21.57
CA THR A 320 -0.84 20.60 22.69
C THR A 320 0.52 19.93 22.66
N ALA A 321 0.66 18.79 21.96
CA ALA A 321 1.94 18.09 21.83
C ALA A 321 2.89 18.89 20.92
N ASP A 322 4.20 18.84 21.23
CA ASP A 322 5.23 19.38 20.34
C ASP A 322 5.43 18.46 19.13
N LEU A 323 4.73 18.76 18.05
CA LEU A 323 4.84 18.09 16.76
C LEU A 323 5.58 18.93 15.71
N SER A 324 6.39 19.89 16.15
CA SER A 324 7.13 20.81 15.28
C SER A 324 8.12 20.10 14.33
N SER A 325 8.55 18.88 14.68
CA SER A 325 9.38 18.03 13.82
C SER A 325 8.62 17.38 12.67
N LEU A 326 7.30 17.17 12.81
CA LEU A 326 6.47 16.48 11.82
C LEU A 326 6.20 17.41 10.63
N LYS A 327 6.90 17.20 9.51
CA LYS A 327 6.84 18.04 8.32
C LYS A 327 6.05 17.45 7.18
N LEU A 328 5.94 16.11 7.09
CA LEU A 328 5.25 15.43 6.02
C LEU A 328 4.26 14.38 6.58
N GLY A 329 3.00 14.51 6.20
CA GLY A 329 1.95 13.51 6.45
C GLY A 329 1.49 12.91 5.13
N LEU A 330 1.91 11.69 4.84
CA LEU A 330 1.45 10.94 3.67
C LEU A 330 0.24 10.09 4.07
N PHE A 331 -0.79 10.10 3.24
CA PHE A 331 -1.93 9.22 3.40
C PHE A 331 -2.24 8.48 2.10
N GLY A 332 -2.90 7.34 2.20
CA GLY A 332 -3.26 6.52 1.05
C GLY A 332 -4.02 5.25 1.44
N GLY A 333 -4.31 4.43 0.44
CA GLY A 333 -5.04 3.18 0.63
C GLY A 333 -6.56 3.31 0.76
N ALA A 334 -7.05 4.53 1.01
CA ALA A 334 -8.46 4.91 1.02
C ALA A 334 -8.59 6.42 0.74
N PRO A 335 -9.75 6.92 0.28
CA PRO A 335 -10.02 8.35 0.21
C PRO A 335 -9.95 9.00 1.60
N MET A 336 -9.37 10.21 1.67
CA MET A 336 -9.38 11.00 2.91
C MET A 336 -10.52 12.02 2.85
N PRO A 337 -11.40 12.07 3.86
CA PRO A 337 -12.44 13.08 3.95
C PRO A 337 -11.83 14.49 3.97
N GLU A 338 -12.49 15.41 3.28
CA GLU A 338 -12.02 16.80 3.18
C GLU A 338 -11.91 17.47 4.55
N ASP A 339 -12.89 17.23 5.44
CA ASP A 339 -12.88 17.74 6.82
C ASP A 339 -11.65 17.26 7.61
N THR A 340 -11.16 16.04 7.34
CA THR A 340 -9.93 15.53 7.96
C THR A 340 -8.71 16.32 7.47
N ILE A 341 -8.64 16.64 6.17
CA ILE A 341 -7.56 17.47 5.61
C ILE A 341 -7.59 18.87 6.24
N ILE A 342 -8.77 19.49 6.32
CA ILE A 342 -8.96 20.81 6.90
C ILE A 342 -8.57 20.81 8.37
N GLY A 343 -9.09 19.88 9.17
CA GLY A 343 -8.82 19.78 10.59
C GLY A 343 -7.34 19.54 10.90
N LEU A 344 -6.65 18.73 10.08
CA LEU A 344 -5.20 18.56 10.20
C LEU A 344 -4.43 19.86 9.92
N LYS A 345 -4.84 20.60 8.88
CA LYS A 345 -4.22 21.87 8.54
C LYS A 345 -4.44 22.95 9.60
N GLU A 346 -5.60 22.96 10.25
CA GLU A 346 -5.90 23.88 11.35
C GLU A 346 -5.04 23.59 12.60
N LYS A 347 -4.93 22.30 12.98
CA LYS A 347 -4.15 21.90 14.18
C LYS A 347 -2.64 21.84 13.94
N LEU A 348 -2.22 21.51 12.73
CA LEU A 348 -0.84 21.32 12.33
C LEU A 348 -0.55 22.12 11.04
N PRO A 349 -0.50 23.46 11.09
CA PRO A 349 -0.39 24.32 9.89
C PRO A 349 0.89 24.07 9.08
N GLU A 350 1.98 23.68 9.76
CA GLU A 350 3.28 23.37 9.14
C GLU A 350 3.33 21.97 8.48
N LEU A 351 2.34 21.12 8.74
CA LEU A 351 2.29 19.77 8.18
C LEU A 351 1.98 19.83 6.68
N ASN A 352 2.91 19.33 5.88
CA ASN A 352 2.70 19.11 4.45
C ASN A 352 1.97 17.79 4.25
N LEU A 353 0.73 17.84 3.77
CA LEU A 353 -0.06 16.65 3.46
C LEU A 353 0.16 16.22 2.01
N SER A 354 0.24 14.92 1.78
CA SER A 354 0.36 14.31 0.46
C SER A 354 -0.49 13.05 0.37
N ASN A 355 -1.15 12.85 -0.76
CA ASN A 355 -1.90 11.63 -1.05
C ASN A 355 -1.04 10.70 -1.93
N GLY A 356 -1.04 9.41 -1.62
CA GLY A 356 -0.35 8.39 -2.39
C GLY A 356 -1.31 7.29 -2.86
N TYR A 357 -1.28 6.99 -4.15
CA TYR A 357 -2.02 5.88 -4.72
C TYR A 357 -1.09 4.83 -5.29
N GLY A 358 -1.43 3.60 -5.01
CA GLY A 358 -0.74 2.43 -5.48
C GLY A 358 -1.36 1.17 -4.89
N ALA A 359 -0.77 0.05 -5.21
CA ALA A 359 -1.19 -1.27 -4.78
C ALA A 359 0.03 -2.10 -4.39
N THR A 360 -0.19 -3.30 -3.88
CA THR A 360 0.90 -4.27 -3.70
C THR A 360 1.57 -4.57 -5.05
N GLU A 361 0.78 -4.63 -6.10
CA GLU A 361 1.22 -4.89 -7.47
C GLU A 361 2.04 -3.74 -8.09
N THR A 362 2.05 -2.56 -7.49
CA THR A 362 2.92 -1.43 -7.87
C THR A 362 4.06 -1.21 -6.89
N ALA A 363 4.34 -2.18 -6.01
CA ALA A 363 5.35 -2.10 -4.95
C ALA A 363 5.30 -0.76 -4.18
N SER A 364 4.15 -0.22 -3.93
CA SER A 364 3.75 1.00 -3.22
C SER A 364 3.33 2.13 -4.17
N PRO A 365 4.05 3.26 -4.44
CA PRO A 365 3.41 4.37 -5.13
C PRO A 365 3.44 4.22 -6.65
N ALA A 366 2.27 4.41 -7.27
CA ALA A 366 2.16 4.69 -8.70
C ALA A 366 1.98 6.20 -8.95
N THR A 367 1.27 6.87 -8.03
CA THR A 367 1.15 8.34 -8.02
C THR A 367 1.39 8.88 -6.62
N LEU A 368 1.84 10.11 -6.56
CA LEU A 368 1.99 10.89 -5.33
C LEU A 368 1.48 12.32 -5.58
N LEU A 369 0.76 12.91 -4.62
CA LEU A 369 0.30 14.29 -4.71
C LEU A 369 1.38 15.22 -4.16
N PRO A 370 1.92 16.17 -4.95
CA PRO A 370 2.81 17.18 -4.41
C PRO A 370 2.16 17.94 -3.25
N PRO A 371 2.81 18.09 -2.10
CA PRO A 371 2.19 18.75 -0.94
C PRO A 371 1.65 20.14 -1.23
N ALA A 372 2.31 20.91 -2.09
CA ALA A 372 1.86 22.23 -2.51
C ALA A 372 0.55 22.20 -3.33
N ALA A 373 0.19 21.06 -3.89
CA ALA A 373 -1.00 20.90 -4.73
C ALA A 373 -2.25 20.50 -3.93
N ILE A 374 -2.12 20.08 -2.66
CA ILE A 374 -3.23 19.53 -1.85
C ILE A 374 -4.42 20.51 -1.77
N ALA A 375 -4.17 21.81 -1.69
CA ALA A 375 -5.23 22.82 -1.58
C ALA A 375 -6.12 22.91 -2.83
N ARG A 376 -5.56 22.61 -4.01
CA ARG A 376 -6.26 22.70 -5.32
C ARG A 376 -6.78 21.35 -5.80
N HIS A 377 -6.15 20.25 -5.40
CA HIS A 377 -6.39 18.90 -5.92
C HIS A 377 -6.70 17.92 -4.79
N ARG A 378 -7.57 18.29 -3.84
CA ARG A 378 -7.87 17.51 -2.62
C ARG A 378 -8.33 16.09 -2.90
N MET A 379 -9.10 15.90 -3.98
CA MET A 379 -9.62 14.59 -4.38
C MET A 379 -8.65 13.78 -5.24
N SER A 380 -7.54 14.39 -5.68
CA SER A 380 -6.55 13.72 -6.51
C SER A 380 -5.65 12.81 -5.69
N VAL A 381 -5.26 11.70 -6.29
CA VAL A 381 -4.19 10.83 -5.78
C VAL A 381 -2.81 11.26 -6.31
N GLY A 382 -2.74 12.38 -7.02
CA GLY A 382 -1.51 13.02 -7.44
C GLY A 382 -1.10 12.75 -8.89
N LEU A 383 0.17 12.95 -9.13
CA LEU A 383 0.82 12.79 -10.43
C LEU A 383 1.53 11.45 -10.50
N PRO A 384 1.66 10.85 -11.69
CA PRO A 384 2.50 9.67 -11.87
C PRO A 384 3.91 9.91 -11.31
N VAL A 385 4.46 8.95 -10.57
CA VAL A 385 5.86 9.02 -10.13
C VAL A 385 6.80 8.92 -11.33
N HIS A 386 8.03 9.38 -11.19
CA HIS A 386 8.98 9.64 -12.29
C HIS A 386 9.07 8.57 -13.40
N CYS A 387 9.06 7.28 -13.03
CA CYS A 387 9.16 6.19 -14.00
C CYS A 387 7.82 5.51 -14.28
N ALA A 388 6.71 6.05 -13.75
CA ALA A 388 5.38 5.50 -13.96
C ALA A 388 4.74 6.09 -15.23
N GLN A 389 4.04 5.23 -15.95
CA GLN A 389 3.13 5.60 -17.02
C GLN A 389 1.72 5.20 -16.62
N ILE A 390 0.77 6.13 -16.75
CA ILE A 390 -0.64 5.89 -16.45
C ILE A 390 -1.47 6.17 -17.67
N ARG A 391 -2.42 5.27 -17.98
CA ARG A 391 -3.44 5.46 -19.00
C ARG A 391 -4.82 5.29 -18.37
N ILE A 392 -5.79 6.03 -18.90
CA ILE A 392 -7.21 5.86 -18.59
C ILE A 392 -7.85 5.30 -19.86
N VAL A 393 -8.46 4.12 -19.75
CA VAL A 393 -9.05 3.43 -20.91
C VAL A 393 -10.51 3.07 -20.70
N ASP A 394 -11.25 3.01 -21.78
CA ASP A 394 -12.64 2.56 -21.79
C ASP A 394 -12.76 1.01 -21.77
N SER A 395 -13.96 0.49 -21.98
CA SER A 395 -14.24 -0.94 -22.02
C SER A 395 -13.65 -1.68 -23.23
N GLU A 396 -13.24 -0.94 -24.27
CA GLU A 396 -12.64 -1.46 -25.50
C GLU A 396 -11.12 -1.23 -25.53
N ASP A 397 -10.52 -0.90 -24.38
CA ASP A 397 -9.11 -0.57 -24.20
C ASP A 397 -8.62 0.66 -25.00
N GLN A 398 -9.58 1.55 -25.40
CA GLN A 398 -9.23 2.79 -26.06
C GLN A 398 -8.96 3.88 -25.03
N LEU A 399 -8.02 4.78 -25.36
CA LEU A 399 -7.71 5.90 -24.46
C LEU A 399 -8.94 6.82 -24.31
N CYS A 400 -9.32 7.06 -23.07
CA CYS A 400 -10.37 8.03 -22.76
C CYS A 400 -9.89 9.47 -23.04
N PRO A 401 -10.75 10.35 -23.53
CA PRO A 401 -10.47 11.79 -23.55
C PRO A 401 -10.12 12.30 -22.15
N THR A 402 -9.30 13.33 -22.09
CA THR A 402 -8.89 13.96 -20.82
C THR A 402 -10.10 14.39 -19.99
N GLY A 403 -10.12 14.00 -18.74
CA GLY A 403 -11.23 14.27 -17.81
C GLY A 403 -12.33 13.22 -17.83
N GLU A 404 -12.39 12.34 -18.81
CA GLU A 404 -13.35 11.24 -18.84
C GLU A 404 -12.88 10.05 -17.99
N ALA A 405 -13.86 9.32 -17.45
CA ALA A 405 -13.63 8.20 -16.56
C ALA A 405 -13.40 6.90 -17.33
N GLY A 406 -12.40 6.14 -16.93
CA GLY A 406 -12.08 4.82 -17.46
C GLY A 406 -11.28 3.99 -16.48
N GLU A 407 -10.85 2.79 -16.88
CA GLU A 407 -9.97 1.95 -16.07
C GLU A 407 -8.55 2.55 -16.03
N ILE A 408 -7.96 2.59 -14.84
CA ILE A 408 -6.59 3.06 -14.65
C ILE A 408 -5.64 1.91 -14.98
N LEU A 409 -4.81 2.09 -15.99
CA LEU A 409 -3.72 1.19 -16.36
C LEU A 409 -2.38 1.78 -15.92
N ILE A 410 -1.52 0.95 -15.35
CA ILE A 410 -0.25 1.38 -14.76
C ILE A 410 0.91 0.57 -15.35
N LYS A 411 1.96 1.26 -15.81
CA LYS A 411 3.20 0.65 -16.27
C LYS A 411 4.39 1.35 -15.65
N GLY A 412 5.41 0.60 -15.28
CA GLY A 412 6.66 1.13 -14.74
C GLY A 412 7.49 0.05 -14.07
N PRO A 413 8.74 0.35 -13.71
CA PRO A 413 9.64 -0.62 -13.08
C PRO A 413 9.20 -1.01 -11.66
N MET A 414 8.33 -0.22 -11.02
CA MET A 414 7.74 -0.56 -9.73
C MET A 414 6.59 -1.58 -9.86
N VAL A 415 6.09 -1.86 -11.07
CA VAL A 415 5.00 -2.82 -11.30
C VAL A 415 5.55 -4.24 -11.31
N VAL A 416 4.98 -5.11 -10.48
CA VAL A 416 5.42 -6.50 -10.33
C VAL A 416 5.35 -7.30 -11.65
N PRO A 417 6.18 -8.34 -11.84
CA PRO A 417 6.10 -9.20 -13.01
C PRO A 417 4.81 -10.04 -13.05
N GLY A 418 4.23 -10.35 -11.89
CA GLY A 418 3.04 -11.18 -11.78
C GLY A 418 2.80 -11.70 -10.37
N TYR A 419 2.10 -12.83 -10.28
CA TYR A 419 1.73 -13.48 -9.04
C TYR A 419 2.40 -14.86 -8.91
N TRP A 420 2.79 -15.20 -7.69
CA TRP A 420 3.42 -16.48 -7.37
C TRP A 420 2.50 -17.64 -7.74
N ASN A 421 3.03 -18.64 -8.44
CA ASN A 421 2.31 -19.82 -8.90
C ASN A 421 1.05 -19.57 -9.76
N LEU A 422 0.85 -18.35 -10.30
CA LEU A 422 -0.34 -17.98 -11.07
C LEU A 422 0.03 -17.28 -12.42
N PRO A 423 0.75 -17.95 -13.33
CA PRO A 423 1.20 -17.33 -14.57
C PRO A 423 0.06 -16.95 -15.53
N GLU A 424 -1.01 -17.74 -15.61
CA GLU A 424 -2.18 -17.46 -16.48
C GLU A 424 -2.96 -16.25 -15.96
N GLU A 425 -3.10 -16.13 -14.63
CA GLU A 425 -3.76 -14.99 -14.02
C GLU A 425 -2.91 -13.72 -14.16
N ALA A 426 -1.59 -13.84 -14.04
CA ALA A 426 -0.67 -12.75 -14.33
C ALA A 426 -0.88 -12.28 -15.77
N ALA A 427 -0.92 -13.17 -16.75
CA ALA A 427 -1.13 -12.81 -18.16
C ALA A 427 -2.45 -12.03 -18.38
N SER A 428 -3.54 -12.41 -17.69
CA SER A 428 -4.84 -11.73 -17.81
C SER A 428 -4.89 -10.33 -17.18
N GLN A 429 -3.96 -10.04 -16.26
CA GLN A 429 -3.91 -8.76 -15.54
C GLN A 429 -3.02 -7.72 -16.25
N PHE A 430 -2.39 -8.09 -17.36
CA PHE A 430 -1.55 -7.16 -18.13
C PHE A 430 -2.05 -7.04 -19.57
N THR A 431 -1.88 -5.86 -20.15
CA THR A 431 -2.06 -5.65 -21.58
C THR A 431 -0.82 -6.15 -22.34
N ASP A 432 -0.94 -6.35 -23.64
CA ASP A 432 0.19 -6.72 -24.52
C ASP A 432 1.35 -5.71 -24.46
N GLU A 433 1.03 -4.43 -24.20
CA GLU A 433 2.02 -3.37 -24.01
C GLU A 433 2.67 -3.37 -22.61
N GLY A 434 2.25 -4.26 -21.71
CA GLY A 434 2.80 -4.41 -20.37
C GLY A 434 2.23 -3.46 -19.32
N PHE A 435 1.07 -2.85 -19.54
CA PHE A 435 0.34 -2.13 -18.52
C PHE A 435 -0.42 -3.10 -17.62
N TRP A 436 -0.30 -2.91 -16.32
CA TRP A 436 -1.10 -3.62 -15.33
C TRP A 436 -2.49 -2.99 -15.20
N ARG A 437 -3.52 -3.83 -15.18
CA ARG A 437 -4.91 -3.44 -14.97
C ARG A 437 -5.18 -3.31 -13.49
N SER A 438 -5.32 -2.08 -13.00
CA SER A 438 -5.53 -1.84 -11.56
C SER A 438 -6.89 -2.34 -11.07
N GLY A 439 -7.87 -2.42 -11.94
CA GLY A 439 -9.26 -2.64 -11.58
C GLY A 439 -9.89 -1.43 -10.88
N ASP A 440 -9.21 -0.29 -10.88
CA ASP A 440 -9.74 0.98 -10.38
C ASP A 440 -10.23 1.83 -11.55
N ILE A 441 -11.34 2.53 -11.36
CA ILE A 441 -11.87 3.52 -12.29
C ILE A 441 -11.41 4.88 -11.84
N GLY A 442 -10.90 5.65 -12.77
CA GLY A 442 -10.43 7.00 -12.49
C GLY A 442 -10.45 7.89 -13.73
N ARG A 443 -9.97 9.09 -13.56
CA ARG A 443 -9.78 10.07 -14.64
C ARG A 443 -8.49 10.86 -14.45
N MET A 444 -8.02 11.46 -15.51
CA MET A 444 -6.82 12.30 -15.48
C MET A 444 -7.17 13.70 -15.97
N SER A 445 -6.75 14.71 -15.20
CA SER A 445 -6.94 16.12 -15.59
C SER A 445 -5.97 16.54 -16.71
N THR A 446 -6.21 17.72 -17.30
CA THR A 446 -5.29 18.34 -18.27
C THR A 446 -3.91 18.65 -17.70
N GLU A 447 -3.80 18.76 -16.38
CA GLU A 447 -2.53 18.96 -15.66
C GLU A 447 -1.85 17.64 -15.26
N GLY A 448 -2.43 16.47 -15.64
CA GLY A 448 -1.88 15.15 -15.35
C GLY A 448 -2.24 14.59 -13.96
N TYR A 449 -3.06 15.29 -13.16
CA TYR A 449 -3.52 14.79 -11.87
C TYR A 449 -4.52 13.66 -12.04
N VAL A 450 -4.26 12.55 -11.36
CA VAL A 450 -5.14 11.36 -11.36
C VAL A 450 -6.12 11.44 -10.21
N GLU A 451 -7.39 11.13 -10.47
CA GLU A 451 -8.43 10.91 -9.48
C GLU A 451 -8.91 9.46 -9.57
N VAL A 452 -9.01 8.78 -8.44
CA VAL A 452 -9.62 7.45 -8.34
C VAL A 452 -11.08 7.64 -7.94
N LEU A 453 -11.99 7.16 -8.77
CA LEU A 453 -13.44 7.34 -8.58
C LEU A 453 -14.06 6.15 -7.84
N ASP A 454 -13.70 4.92 -8.23
CA ASP A 454 -14.20 3.70 -7.59
C ASP A 454 -13.39 2.47 -8.01
N ARG A 455 -13.70 1.32 -7.42
CA ARG A 455 -13.33 0.00 -7.93
C ARG A 455 -14.26 -0.42 -9.06
N ARG A 456 -13.71 -0.93 -10.16
CA ARG A 456 -14.51 -1.43 -11.30
C ARG A 456 -15.59 -2.43 -10.87
N LYS A 457 -15.28 -3.32 -9.91
CA LYS A 457 -16.21 -4.31 -9.35
C LYS A 457 -17.24 -3.75 -8.38
N ASP A 458 -17.02 -2.55 -7.86
CA ASP A 458 -17.88 -1.91 -6.86
C ASP A 458 -18.75 -0.80 -7.48
N MET A 459 -18.42 -0.39 -8.70
CA MET A 459 -19.23 0.54 -9.50
C MET A 459 -20.60 -0.10 -9.80
N ILE A 460 -21.67 0.65 -9.55
CA ILE A 460 -23.05 0.21 -9.73
C ILE A 460 -23.55 0.63 -11.12
N ASN A 461 -24.07 -0.30 -11.89
CA ASN A 461 -24.66 -0.02 -13.21
C ASN A 461 -26.18 0.05 -13.11
N ARG A 462 -26.70 1.26 -12.87
CA ARG A 462 -28.12 1.53 -12.73
C ARG A 462 -28.74 1.97 -14.05
N GLY A 463 -29.29 1.03 -14.80
CA GLY A 463 -29.97 1.34 -16.08
C GLY A 463 -29.06 2.00 -17.12
N GLY A 464 -27.76 1.66 -17.12
CA GLY A 464 -26.76 2.28 -17.99
C GLY A 464 -26.00 3.45 -17.36
N TYR A 465 -26.53 4.05 -16.28
CA TYR A 465 -25.80 5.06 -15.51
C TYR A 465 -24.78 4.42 -14.59
N LYS A 466 -23.53 4.91 -14.65
CA LYS A 466 -22.45 4.47 -13.76
C LYS A 466 -22.52 5.25 -12.46
N VAL A 467 -22.77 4.58 -11.34
CA VAL A 467 -22.75 5.14 -10.01
C VAL A 467 -21.50 4.67 -9.29
N TYR A 468 -20.66 5.59 -8.91
CA TYR A 468 -19.46 5.30 -8.14
C TYR A 468 -19.85 5.21 -6.67
N SER A 469 -19.70 4.00 -6.11
CA SER A 469 -20.13 3.73 -4.74
C SER A 469 -19.36 4.60 -3.72
N SER A 470 -18.08 4.87 -3.97
CA SER A 470 -17.27 5.74 -3.11
C SER A 470 -17.72 7.20 -3.11
N GLU A 471 -18.23 7.73 -4.23
CA GLU A 471 -18.79 9.08 -4.30
C GLU A 471 -20.00 9.21 -3.37
N VAL A 472 -20.89 8.23 -3.42
CA VAL A 472 -22.09 8.20 -2.57
C VAL A 472 -21.70 8.01 -1.10
N GLU A 473 -20.80 7.07 -0.79
CA GLU A 473 -20.28 6.83 0.56
C GLU A 473 -19.69 8.09 1.18
N ASN A 474 -18.82 8.77 0.45
CA ASN A 474 -18.18 10.00 0.92
C ASN A 474 -19.21 11.08 1.24
N HIS A 475 -20.27 11.21 0.41
CA HIS A 475 -21.34 12.17 0.67
C HIS A 475 -22.19 11.78 1.90
N LEU A 476 -22.51 10.50 2.06
CA LEU A 476 -23.27 10.00 3.21
C LEU A 476 -22.50 10.20 4.53
N LEU A 477 -21.18 9.97 4.53
CA LEU A 477 -20.33 10.14 5.71
C LEU A 477 -20.18 11.59 6.20
N LEU A 478 -20.57 12.58 5.41
CA LEU A 478 -20.67 13.98 5.85
C LEU A 478 -21.88 14.22 6.75
N HIS A 479 -22.84 13.29 6.79
CA HIS A 479 -24.02 13.44 7.65
C HIS A 479 -23.67 13.09 9.11
N PRO A 480 -23.95 13.99 10.09
CA PRO A 480 -23.55 13.82 11.48
C PRO A 480 -24.17 12.59 12.18
N GLY A 481 -25.28 12.07 11.65
CA GLY A 481 -25.95 10.87 12.17
C GLY A 481 -25.40 9.54 11.62
N ILE A 482 -24.36 9.56 10.78
CA ILE A 482 -23.79 8.36 10.15
C ILE A 482 -22.37 8.15 10.65
N ASN A 483 -22.11 6.97 11.23
CA ASN A 483 -20.79 6.57 11.69
C ASN A 483 -20.01 5.83 10.60
N GLU A 484 -20.66 4.86 9.92
CA GLU A 484 -20.08 4.16 8.76
C GLU A 484 -21.12 4.00 7.66
N ALA A 485 -20.66 4.03 6.41
CA ALA A 485 -21.48 3.79 5.22
C ALA A 485 -20.73 2.89 4.24
N ALA A 486 -21.47 1.94 3.63
CA ALA A 486 -21.01 1.20 2.46
C ALA A 486 -22.13 1.10 1.44
N VAL A 487 -21.82 1.43 0.19
CA VAL A 487 -22.79 1.45 -0.91
C VAL A 487 -22.47 0.34 -1.91
N ILE A 488 -23.49 -0.44 -2.26
CA ILE A 488 -23.39 -1.55 -3.20
C ILE A 488 -24.54 -1.58 -4.19
N GLY A 489 -24.35 -2.27 -5.31
CA GLY A 489 -25.44 -2.59 -6.24
C GLY A 489 -26.33 -3.71 -5.69
N ARG A 490 -27.64 -3.43 -5.63
CA ARG A 490 -28.68 -4.44 -5.39
C ARG A 490 -29.26 -4.89 -6.73
N PRO A 491 -29.30 -6.19 -7.04
CA PRO A 491 -29.87 -6.68 -8.30
C PRO A 491 -31.29 -6.19 -8.55
N CYS A 492 -31.55 -5.78 -9.78
CA CYS A 492 -32.85 -5.30 -10.24
C CYS A 492 -33.14 -5.79 -11.66
N ALA A 493 -34.27 -6.47 -11.87
CA ALA A 493 -34.64 -7.05 -13.16
C ALA A 493 -34.81 -6.00 -14.28
N VAL A 494 -35.10 -4.75 -13.95
CA VAL A 494 -35.35 -3.67 -14.92
C VAL A 494 -34.10 -2.81 -15.15
N LEU A 495 -33.39 -2.45 -14.09
CA LEU A 495 -32.26 -1.52 -14.15
C LEU A 495 -30.90 -2.20 -14.08
N GLY A 496 -30.85 -3.53 -14.02
CA GLY A 496 -29.65 -4.29 -13.72
C GLY A 496 -29.31 -4.19 -12.23
N GLU A 497 -29.01 -3.00 -11.75
CA GLU A 497 -28.75 -2.73 -10.33
C GLU A 497 -29.47 -1.48 -9.83
N ARG A 498 -29.68 -1.42 -8.51
CA ARG A 498 -30.15 -0.23 -7.76
C ARG A 498 -29.16 0.09 -6.66
N VAL A 499 -29.09 1.35 -6.28
CA VAL A 499 -28.20 1.81 -5.22
C VAL A 499 -28.75 1.40 -3.85
N HIS A 500 -27.96 0.63 -3.10
CA HIS A 500 -28.28 0.17 -1.76
C HIS A 500 -27.18 0.58 -0.78
N ALA A 501 -27.55 1.14 0.38
CA ALA A 501 -26.62 1.58 1.40
C ALA A 501 -26.72 0.70 2.66
N TYR A 502 -25.56 0.25 3.18
CA TYR A 502 -25.42 -0.24 4.54
C TYR A 502 -24.96 0.92 5.42
N ILE A 503 -25.67 1.18 6.51
CA ILE A 503 -25.41 2.32 7.40
C ILE A 503 -25.24 1.83 8.83
N LEU A 504 -24.13 2.22 9.47
CA LEU A 504 -23.99 2.20 10.92
C LEU A 504 -24.34 3.60 11.45
N PRO A 505 -25.51 3.79 12.04
CA PRO A 505 -25.91 5.10 12.57
C PRO A 505 -25.17 5.42 13.87
N VAL A 506 -25.06 6.72 14.20
CA VAL A 506 -24.51 7.19 15.48
C VAL A 506 -25.48 6.84 16.62
N GLU A 507 -26.79 6.96 16.39
CA GLU A 507 -27.85 6.59 17.33
C GLU A 507 -28.52 5.28 16.91
N SER A 508 -28.57 4.30 17.81
CA SER A 508 -29.03 2.94 17.54
C SER A 508 -30.56 2.78 17.35
N ALA A 509 -31.34 3.85 17.50
CA ALA A 509 -32.81 3.79 17.58
C ALA A 509 -33.56 4.29 16.32
N VAL A 510 -32.86 4.41 15.19
CA VAL A 510 -33.47 4.90 13.93
C VAL A 510 -34.06 3.71 13.15
N ALA A 511 -35.31 3.85 12.62
CA ALA A 511 -35.88 2.85 11.73
C ALA A 511 -35.31 2.97 10.30
N GLU A 512 -35.21 1.84 9.56
CA GLU A 512 -34.71 1.85 8.18
C GLU A 512 -35.46 2.81 7.27
N LYS A 513 -36.79 2.90 7.44
CA LYS A 513 -37.61 3.83 6.64
C LYS A 513 -37.23 5.30 6.90
N ASP A 514 -37.08 5.65 8.17
CA ASP A 514 -36.73 7.04 8.56
C ASP A 514 -35.31 7.38 8.11
N MET A 515 -34.39 6.41 8.18
CA MET A 515 -33.04 6.56 7.65
C MET A 515 -33.06 6.76 6.13
N LEU A 516 -33.83 5.98 5.38
CA LEU A 516 -33.91 6.13 3.93
C LEU A 516 -34.48 7.52 3.52
N GLU A 517 -35.49 8.00 4.23
CA GLU A 517 -36.05 9.36 4.02
C GLU A 517 -34.98 10.42 4.31
N LEU A 518 -34.22 10.26 5.40
CA LEU A 518 -33.12 11.14 5.77
C LEU A 518 -32.01 11.14 4.72
N LEU A 519 -31.57 9.97 4.26
CA LEU A 519 -30.53 9.84 3.22
C LEU A 519 -30.99 10.47 1.90
N THR A 520 -32.24 10.24 1.53
CA THR A 520 -32.83 10.84 0.32
C THR A 520 -32.82 12.38 0.42
N ALA A 521 -33.27 12.93 1.53
CA ALA A 521 -33.27 14.38 1.74
C ALA A 521 -31.84 14.96 1.78
N TRP A 522 -30.90 14.25 2.38
CA TRP A 522 -29.50 14.66 2.44
C TRP A 522 -28.82 14.70 1.07
N CYS A 523 -29.15 13.73 0.20
CA CYS A 523 -28.56 13.62 -1.13
C CYS A 523 -29.16 14.56 -2.15
N VAL A 524 -30.44 15.01 -1.95
CA VAL A 524 -31.12 15.89 -2.88
C VAL A 524 -30.38 17.22 -3.03
N GLY A 525 -30.13 17.62 -4.27
CA GLY A 525 -29.41 18.85 -4.60
C GLY A 525 -27.88 18.74 -4.56
N CYS A 526 -27.34 17.64 -4.01
CA CYS A 526 -25.88 17.38 -3.96
C CYS A 526 -25.47 16.26 -4.90
N LEU A 527 -26.29 15.21 -5.02
CA LEU A 527 -26.05 14.09 -5.93
C LEU A 527 -27.13 14.04 -7.01
N ALA A 528 -26.76 13.49 -8.17
CA ALA A 528 -27.77 13.20 -9.21
C ALA A 528 -28.77 12.15 -8.68
N ASP A 529 -30.02 12.26 -9.10
CA ASP A 529 -31.16 11.45 -8.63
C ASP A 529 -30.89 9.94 -8.74
N TYR A 530 -30.22 9.50 -9.81
CA TYR A 530 -29.89 8.09 -10.03
C TYR A 530 -28.79 7.56 -9.09
N LYS A 531 -28.08 8.43 -8.36
CA LYS A 531 -27.04 8.08 -7.38
C LYS A 531 -27.58 7.94 -5.95
N VAL A 532 -28.79 8.47 -5.71
CA VAL A 532 -29.40 8.44 -4.37
C VAL A 532 -29.73 6.99 -3.98
N PRO A 533 -29.40 6.54 -2.76
CA PRO A 533 -29.77 5.21 -2.29
C PRO A 533 -31.28 4.99 -2.32
N GLU A 534 -31.71 3.89 -2.96
CA GLU A 534 -33.12 3.50 -3.08
C GLU A 534 -33.55 2.51 -1.98
N SER A 535 -32.59 1.97 -1.25
CA SER A 535 -32.83 1.10 -0.10
C SER A 535 -31.66 1.18 0.87
N VAL A 536 -31.92 0.89 2.14
CA VAL A 536 -30.94 0.92 3.23
C VAL A 536 -31.06 -0.35 4.08
N THR A 537 -29.97 -0.81 4.61
CA THR A 537 -29.91 -1.77 5.72
C THR A 537 -29.13 -1.14 6.86
N LEU A 538 -29.74 -1.06 8.04
CA LEU A 538 -29.08 -0.59 9.24
C LEU A 538 -28.30 -1.71 9.89
N VAL A 539 -27.06 -1.44 10.27
CA VAL A 539 -26.22 -2.36 11.01
C VAL A 539 -25.97 -1.82 12.41
N THR A 540 -25.83 -2.73 13.38
CA THR A 540 -25.59 -2.40 14.80
C THR A 540 -24.13 -2.60 15.19
N GLU A 541 -23.35 -3.23 14.30
CA GLU A 541 -21.93 -3.51 14.49
C GLU A 541 -21.14 -2.89 13.33
N PRO A 542 -19.84 -2.62 13.53
CA PRO A 542 -18.97 -2.11 12.48
C PRO A 542 -19.04 -2.95 11.20
N LEU A 543 -18.95 -2.30 10.05
CA LEU A 543 -18.97 -2.98 8.76
C LEU A 543 -17.83 -4.01 8.64
N PRO A 544 -18.07 -5.17 7.98
CA PRO A 544 -17.05 -6.22 7.86
C PRO A 544 -15.83 -5.70 7.12
N ARG A 545 -14.64 -5.95 7.70
CA ARG A 545 -13.36 -5.50 7.15
C ARG A 545 -12.41 -6.67 6.95
N ASN A 546 -11.57 -6.57 5.95
CA ASN A 546 -10.47 -7.53 5.75
C ASN A 546 -9.32 -7.25 6.75
N ALA A 547 -8.28 -8.11 6.73
CA ALA A 547 -7.10 -7.96 7.58
C ALA A 547 -6.40 -6.60 7.44
N ASN A 548 -6.62 -5.90 6.33
CA ASN A 548 -6.06 -4.58 6.00
C ASN A 548 -6.98 -3.42 6.44
N GLY A 549 -8.08 -3.70 7.13
CA GLY A 549 -9.05 -2.70 7.57
C GLY A 549 -9.98 -2.16 6.47
N LYS A 550 -9.92 -2.70 5.23
CA LYS A 550 -10.83 -2.28 4.14
C LYS A 550 -12.18 -2.96 4.26
N THR A 551 -13.26 -2.21 4.06
CA THR A 551 -14.65 -2.73 4.05
C THR A 551 -14.81 -3.81 2.99
N MET A 552 -15.37 -4.95 3.39
CA MET A 552 -15.59 -6.12 2.54
C MET A 552 -16.96 -6.05 1.85
N LYS A 553 -17.11 -5.20 0.81
CA LYS A 553 -18.36 -5.09 0.02
C LYS A 553 -18.85 -6.44 -0.53
N SER A 554 -17.94 -7.38 -0.82
CA SER A 554 -18.31 -8.73 -1.23
C SER A 554 -19.07 -9.52 -0.16
N ALA A 555 -18.76 -9.30 1.13
CA ALA A 555 -19.50 -9.89 2.23
C ALA A 555 -20.90 -9.26 2.34
N LEU A 556 -21.00 -7.95 2.21
CA LEU A 556 -22.27 -7.21 2.22
C LEU A 556 -23.18 -7.64 1.05
N ARG A 557 -22.63 -7.82 -0.16
CA ARG A 557 -23.39 -8.35 -1.31
C ARG A 557 -23.93 -9.75 -1.05
N ARG A 558 -23.12 -10.66 -0.49
CA ARG A 558 -23.60 -12.02 -0.15
C ARG A 558 -24.71 -11.97 0.88
N HIS A 559 -24.59 -11.14 1.90
CA HIS A 559 -25.61 -10.95 2.92
C HIS A 559 -26.93 -10.46 2.29
N LEU A 560 -26.88 -9.42 1.45
CA LEU A 560 -28.04 -8.87 0.75
C LEU A 560 -28.73 -9.91 -0.13
N LEU A 561 -27.96 -10.69 -0.90
CA LEU A 561 -28.52 -11.76 -1.75
C LEU A 561 -29.18 -12.88 -0.95
N SER A 562 -28.61 -13.24 0.20
CA SER A 562 -29.20 -14.23 1.12
C SER A 562 -30.54 -13.74 1.70
N GLU A 563 -30.62 -12.48 2.12
CA GLU A 563 -31.86 -11.87 2.60
C GLU A 563 -32.95 -11.82 1.50
N MET A 564 -32.55 -11.46 0.26
CA MET A 564 -33.48 -11.43 -0.88
C MET A 564 -34.02 -12.82 -1.20
N SER A 565 -33.19 -13.87 -1.16
CA SER A 565 -33.61 -15.26 -1.38
C SER A 565 -34.60 -15.72 -0.30
N THR A 566 -34.31 -15.47 0.98
CA THR A 566 -35.17 -15.85 2.09
C THR A 566 -36.53 -15.15 2.04
N ARG A 567 -36.60 -13.90 1.52
CA ARG A 567 -37.88 -13.18 1.34
C ARG A 567 -38.70 -13.74 0.17
N LEU A 568 -38.05 -14.28 -0.87
CA LEU A 568 -38.72 -14.94 -2.01
C LEU A 568 -39.28 -16.32 -1.62
N ASP A 569 -38.58 -17.05 -0.77
CA ASP A 569 -39.02 -18.39 -0.28
C ASP A 569 -40.18 -18.29 0.73
N ASN A 570 -40.39 -17.10 1.34
CA ASN A 570 -41.46 -16.84 2.31
C ASN A 570 -42.66 -16.07 1.72
N ALA A 571 -42.65 -15.72 0.43
CA ALA A 571 -43.73 -15.01 -0.29
C ALA A 571 -44.41 -15.92 -1.29
#